data_505db949b3c400d44ccd7687e1635625
#
_entry.id   505db949b3c400d44ccd7687e1635625
#
_cell.length_a   1.000
_cell.length_b   1.000
_cell.length_c   1.000
_cell.angle_alpha   90.00
_cell.angle_beta   90.00
_cell.angle_gamma   90.00
#
_symmetry.space_group_name_H-M   'P 1'
#
loop_
_entity.id
_entity.type
_entity.pdbx_description
1 polymer ?
#
loop_
_entity_poly.entity_id
_entity_poly.type
_entity_poly.pdbx_seq_one_letter_code
_entity_poly.pdbx_strand_id
1 'polypeptide(L)'
;MSGIEKRLIDPAFWRQPLAARMLEFAEIREIGPFVPVDFHNELIGADERFHAVTRYDDVVQISRRPLDFCSGKGAVSIIDMPEQMLEFFGSFINMDDPRHARQRGIVARSFTPRQLQGVLDSVETICSEVIDGFCEEGEVDLVKALSEPYPLLIICDMVGIPRSEFQTVLDATNVILGGGDPEYMGDGDPMEQLIGAAMQLLGIMGELTAARQANPTDDLISSLVHNDLGEDMMTPAEIGSFFILLAVAGNDTTRTAISHGMNLLGLNPDQREIWQNDVDGVTDTAVEEIVRVASPVTFMRRTATGDHEVSGHRFSEGDRLVLFYGAANRDPRQFTDPERFDVRRDPNPQLGFGGPGPHFCLGAHLARRELSVAFRQLFARLPDIEVCGDPVPLEAAGIPLVGGIKHLPVRFTPSARMS
;
A
#
# COMPACT_ATOMS: atom_id res chain seq x y z
N MET A 1 -14.03 11.92 28.13
CA MET A 1 -13.27 11.34 27.00
C MET A 1 -12.19 12.34 26.66
N SER A 2 -10.96 11.92 26.44
CA SER A 2 -9.79 12.79 26.29
C SER A 2 -9.81 13.65 25.00
N GLY A 3 -10.71 13.36 24.07
CA GLY A 3 -10.76 13.99 22.74
C GLY A 3 -9.64 13.58 21.80
N ILE A 4 -8.78 12.63 22.23
CA ILE A 4 -7.65 12.13 21.42
C ILE A 4 -8.15 11.41 20.16
N GLU A 5 -9.31 10.74 20.25
CA GLU A 5 -9.95 10.07 19.12
C GLU A 5 -10.31 11.04 17.99
N LYS A 6 -10.61 12.31 18.31
CA LYS A 6 -10.93 13.34 17.33
C LYS A 6 -9.71 13.77 16.50
N ARG A 7 -8.49 13.50 16.99
CA ARG A 7 -7.27 13.83 16.27
C ARG A 7 -7.08 12.96 15.03
N LEU A 8 -7.72 11.77 14.97
CA LEU A 8 -7.65 10.90 13.81
C LEU A 8 -8.19 11.55 12.52
N ILE A 9 -9.12 12.49 12.64
CA ILE A 9 -9.69 13.24 11.50
C ILE A 9 -8.94 14.56 11.22
N ASP A 10 -7.97 14.93 12.07
CA ASP A 10 -7.17 16.15 11.90
C ASP A 10 -5.97 15.84 10.97
N PRO A 11 -5.82 16.52 9.82
CA PRO A 11 -4.66 16.35 8.95
C PRO A 11 -3.31 16.59 9.66
N ALA A 12 -3.29 17.46 10.70
CA ALA A 12 -2.08 17.71 11.47
C ALA A 12 -1.57 16.49 12.23
N PHE A 13 -2.45 15.57 12.62
CA PHE A 13 -2.07 14.28 13.21
C PHE A 13 -1.25 13.43 12.23
N TRP A 14 -1.66 13.39 10.97
CA TRP A 14 -1.04 12.54 9.95
C TRP A 14 0.30 13.08 9.45
N ARG A 15 0.57 14.38 9.63
CA ARG A 15 1.87 15.01 9.36
C ARG A 15 2.94 14.72 10.43
N GLN A 16 2.55 14.22 11.60
CA GLN A 16 3.50 13.87 12.65
C GLN A 16 4.38 12.69 12.25
N PRO A 17 5.60 12.60 12.81
CA PRO A 17 6.45 11.42 12.67
C PRO A 17 5.70 10.14 13.07
N LEU A 18 5.95 9.04 12.37
CA LEU A 18 5.27 7.76 12.58
C LEU A 18 5.26 7.35 14.07
N ALA A 19 6.40 7.47 14.75
CA ALA A 19 6.51 7.11 16.17
C ALA A 19 5.56 7.92 17.06
N ALA A 20 5.44 9.23 16.81
CA ALA A 20 4.52 10.10 17.58
C ALA A 20 3.05 9.68 17.37
N ARG A 21 2.64 9.41 16.14
CA ARG A 21 1.29 8.91 15.83
C ARG A 21 0.99 7.60 16.54
N MET A 22 1.97 6.70 16.61
CA MET A 22 1.78 5.39 17.23
C MET A 22 1.62 5.48 18.75
N LEU A 23 2.27 6.41 19.43
CA LEU A 23 2.03 6.69 20.85
C LEU A 23 0.57 7.13 21.10
N GLU A 24 0.03 7.98 20.24
CA GLU A 24 -1.37 8.40 20.35
C GLU A 24 -2.33 7.23 20.04
N PHE A 25 -2.01 6.37 19.08
CA PHE A 25 -2.78 5.15 18.85
C PHE A 25 -2.73 4.19 20.05
N ALA A 26 -1.64 4.15 20.80
CA ALA A 26 -1.57 3.38 22.04
C ALA A 26 -2.56 3.91 23.09
N GLU A 27 -2.68 5.23 23.22
CA GLU A 27 -3.70 5.85 24.11
C GLU A 27 -5.12 5.55 23.63
N ILE A 28 -5.41 5.64 22.33
CA ILE A 28 -6.72 5.29 21.77
C ILE A 28 -7.04 3.82 22.06
N ARG A 29 -6.08 2.90 21.94
CA ARG A 29 -6.26 1.47 22.23
C ARG A 29 -6.66 1.19 23.67
N GLU A 30 -6.21 2.01 24.62
CA GLU A 30 -6.56 1.88 26.04
C GLU A 30 -7.98 2.39 26.36
N ILE A 31 -8.56 3.27 25.52
CA ILE A 31 -9.97 3.69 25.68
C ILE A 31 -10.90 2.49 25.51
N GLY A 32 -10.64 1.63 24.52
CA GLY A 32 -11.47 0.45 24.27
C GLY A 32 -11.15 -0.26 22.96
N PRO A 33 -11.85 -1.38 22.68
CA PRO A 33 -11.65 -2.14 21.45
C PRO A 33 -12.19 -1.40 20.21
N PHE A 34 -13.26 -0.62 20.36
CA PHE A 34 -13.96 0.10 19.29
C PHE A 34 -14.24 1.51 19.73
N VAL A 35 -13.39 2.44 19.32
CA VAL A 35 -13.49 3.83 19.77
C VAL A 35 -14.31 4.63 18.77
N PRO A 36 -15.46 5.19 19.12
CA PRO A 36 -16.27 5.97 18.21
C PRO A 36 -15.60 7.31 17.91
N VAL A 37 -15.52 7.64 16.62
CA VAL A 37 -14.99 8.90 16.09
C VAL A 37 -16.08 9.59 15.29
N ASP A 38 -16.56 10.72 15.81
CA ASP A 38 -17.54 11.56 15.13
C ASP A 38 -16.82 12.58 14.26
N PHE A 39 -17.30 12.79 13.03
CA PHE A 39 -16.75 13.77 12.10
C PHE A 39 -17.84 14.38 11.23
N HIS A 40 -17.60 15.60 10.74
CA HIS A 40 -18.47 16.22 9.76
C HIS A 40 -18.04 15.81 8.36
N ASN A 41 -18.96 15.25 7.57
CA ASN A 41 -18.72 14.94 6.16
C ASN A 41 -19.18 16.12 5.31
N GLU A 42 -18.24 16.94 4.85
CA GLU A 42 -18.52 18.13 4.08
C GLU A 42 -19.17 17.84 2.71
N LEU A 43 -18.92 16.65 2.13
CA LEU A 43 -19.50 16.26 0.84
C LEU A 43 -21.01 16.11 0.88
N ILE A 44 -21.56 15.66 2.00
CA ILE A 44 -23.00 15.45 2.18
C ILE A 44 -23.62 16.42 3.20
N GLY A 45 -22.78 17.26 3.85
CA GLY A 45 -23.23 18.23 4.87
C GLY A 45 -23.85 17.59 6.10
N ALA A 46 -23.36 16.43 6.54
CA ALA A 46 -23.90 15.67 7.66
C ALA A 46 -22.81 15.17 8.61
N ASP A 47 -23.20 15.00 9.88
CA ASP A 47 -22.32 14.36 10.87
C ASP A 47 -22.38 12.84 10.71
N GLU A 48 -21.23 12.23 10.65
CA GLU A 48 -21.03 10.80 10.50
C GLU A 48 -20.15 10.22 11.60
N ARG A 49 -20.11 8.90 11.70
CA ARG A 49 -19.31 8.18 12.69
C ARG A 49 -18.65 6.97 12.07
N PHE A 50 -17.45 6.66 12.56
CA PHE A 50 -16.83 5.36 12.43
C PHE A 50 -16.28 4.86 13.77
N HIS A 51 -16.03 3.57 13.89
CA HIS A 51 -15.35 2.98 15.02
C HIS A 51 -13.89 2.71 14.66
N ALA A 52 -12.94 3.33 15.39
CA ALA A 52 -11.52 3.06 15.25
C ALA A 52 -11.19 1.71 15.90
N VAL A 53 -10.66 0.77 15.12
CA VAL A 53 -10.26 -0.57 15.54
C VAL A 53 -8.74 -0.63 15.58
N THR A 54 -8.17 -0.72 16.78
CA THR A 54 -6.72 -0.60 17.02
C THR A 54 -6.09 -1.84 17.64
N ARG A 55 -6.91 -2.82 18.07
CA ARG A 55 -6.45 -4.06 18.68
C ARG A 55 -6.25 -5.15 17.63
N TYR A 56 -5.19 -5.91 17.78
CA TYR A 56 -4.80 -6.97 16.84
C TYR A 56 -5.91 -8.01 16.62
N ASP A 57 -6.41 -8.59 17.72
CA ASP A 57 -7.40 -9.67 17.65
C ASP A 57 -8.73 -9.19 17.04
N ASP A 58 -9.13 -7.94 17.30
CA ASP A 58 -10.36 -7.37 16.73
C ASP A 58 -10.24 -7.16 15.23
N VAL A 59 -9.08 -6.68 14.74
CA VAL A 59 -8.78 -6.58 13.30
C VAL A 59 -8.84 -7.96 12.66
N VAL A 60 -8.26 -8.99 13.27
CA VAL A 60 -8.27 -10.37 12.78
C VAL A 60 -9.70 -10.93 12.75
N GLN A 61 -10.48 -10.75 13.82
CA GLN A 61 -11.85 -11.24 13.90
C GLN A 61 -12.74 -10.64 12.82
N ILE A 62 -12.68 -9.31 12.65
CA ILE A 62 -13.47 -8.59 11.64
C ILE A 62 -13.07 -9.05 10.22
N SER A 63 -11.76 -9.14 9.95
CA SER A 63 -11.24 -9.53 8.63
C SER A 63 -11.67 -10.96 8.21
N ARG A 64 -11.89 -11.85 9.17
CA ARG A 64 -12.35 -13.24 8.93
C ARG A 64 -13.86 -13.39 8.72
N ARG A 65 -14.61 -12.31 8.89
CA ARG A 65 -16.08 -12.32 8.85
C ARG A 65 -16.62 -11.43 7.72
N PRO A 66 -16.28 -11.68 6.44
CA PRO A 66 -16.65 -10.82 5.33
C PRO A 66 -18.16 -10.75 5.08
N LEU A 67 -18.92 -11.77 5.49
CA LEU A 67 -20.39 -11.76 5.38
C LEU A 67 -21.05 -10.83 6.41
N ASP A 68 -20.39 -10.63 7.56
CA ASP A 68 -20.86 -9.77 8.64
C ASP A 68 -20.33 -8.34 8.51
N PHE A 69 -19.14 -8.19 7.91
CA PHE A 69 -18.41 -6.94 7.78
C PHE A 69 -17.90 -6.78 6.34
N CYS A 70 -18.71 -6.15 5.49
CA CYS A 70 -18.49 -6.07 4.06
C CYS A 70 -17.46 -5.00 3.65
N SER A 71 -16.90 -5.17 2.45
CA SER A 71 -15.99 -4.23 1.78
C SER A 71 -16.70 -3.38 0.71
N GLY A 72 -17.83 -3.85 0.20
CA GLY A 72 -18.53 -3.30 -0.96
C GLY A 72 -19.11 -1.90 -0.77
N LYS A 73 -19.08 -1.35 0.46
CA LYS A 73 -19.48 0.04 0.75
C LYS A 73 -18.31 1.05 0.62
N GLY A 74 -17.12 0.61 0.18
CA GLY A 74 -15.95 1.46 -0.01
C GLY A 74 -14.84 1.21 1.01
N ALA A 75 -14.17 0.05 0.92
CA ALA A 75 -13.13 -0.37 1.88
C ALA A 75 -11.93 0.58 2.01
N VAL A 76 -11.64 1.37 0.98
CA VAL A 76 -10.51 2.32 0.93
C VAL A 76 -10.88 3.75 1.34
N SER A 77 -12.12 3.97 1.80
CA SER A 77 -12.61 5.28 2.21
C SER A 77 -13.33 5.19 3.56
N ILE A 78 -13.21 6.22 4.41
CA ILE A 78 -13.94 6.31 5.68
C ILE A 78 -15.43 6.65 5.48
N ILE A 79 -15.77 7.24 4.33
CA ILE A 79 -17.13 7.59 3.92
C ILE A 79 -17.67 6.60 2.89
N ASP A 80 -18.97 6.54 2.72
CA ASP A 80 -19.57 5.76 1.65
C ASP A 80 -19.28 6.43 0.31
N MET A 81 -18.86 5.63 -0.66
CA MET A 81 -18.57 6.11 -2.01
C MET A 81 -19.81 5.91 -2.89
N PRO A 82 -20.11 6.87 -3.81
CA PRO A 82 -21.12 6.67 -4.84
C PRO A 82 -20.84 5.42 -5.66
N GLU A 83 -21.89 4.69 -6.05
CA GLU A 83 -21.78 3.43 -6.79
C GLU A 83 -20.95 3.57 -8.07
N GLN A 84 -21.10 4.68 -8.79
CA GLN A 84 -20.31 4.98 -10.01
C GLN A 84 -18.81 5.10 -9.71
N MET A 85 -18.44 5.66 -8.56
CA MET A 85 -17.03 5.76 -8.15
C MET A 85 -16.49 4.40 -7.68
N LEU A 86 -17.32 3.58 -7.01
CA LEU A 86 -16.95 2.21 -6.65
C LEU A 86 -16.66 1.36 -7.89
N GLU A 87 -17.44 1.53 -8.97
CA GLU A 87 -17.21 0.84 -10.23
C GLU A 87 -15.95 1.36 -10.95
N PHE A 88 -15.72 2.66 -10.91
CA PHE A 88 -14.60 3.30 -11.59
C PHE A 88 -13.24 3.02 -10.93
N PHE A 89 -13.17 3.18 -9.60
CA PHE A 89 -11.98 2.88 -8.81
C PHE A 89 -12.03 1.49 -8.17
N GLY A 90 -13.11 0.78 -8.43
CA GLY A 90 -13.62 -0.23 -7.54
C GLY A 90 -12.95 -1.55 -7.60
N SER A 91 -12.35 -1.98 -8.63
CA SER A 91 -11.79 -3.32 -8.67
C SER A 91 -12.17 -4.20 -7.43
N PHE A 92 -11.68 -5.38 -7.27
CA PHE A 92 -12.13 -6.32 -6.23
C PHE A 92 -11.83 -5.87 -4.77
N ILE A 93 -11.04 -4.82 -4.54
CA ILE A 93 -10.78 -4.31 -3.18
C ILE A 93 -12.04 -3.73 -2.51
N ASN A 94 -12.96 -3.16 -3.33
CA ASN A 94 -14.24 -2.60 -2.91
C ASN A 94 -15.41 -3.54 -3.27
N MET A 95 -15.20 -4.85 -3.31
CA MET A 95 -16.22 -5.82 -3.63
C MET A 95 -16.37 -6.86 -2.52
N ASP A 96 -17.52 -7.49 -2.50
CA ASP A 96 -17.83 -8.67 -1.70
C ASP A 96 -18.16 -9.85 -2.62
N ASP A 97 -18.21 -11.06 -2.04
CA ASP A 97 -18.60 -12.23 -2.80
C ASP A 97 -20.07 -12.13 -3.28
N PRO A 98 -20.38 -12.65 -4.47
CA PRO A 98 -19.54 -13.49 -5.33
C PRO A 98 -18.63 -12.71 -6.30
N ARG A 99 -18.82 -11.40 -6.47
CA ARG A 99 -18.08 -10.58 -7.45
C ARG A 99 -16.58 -10.53 -7.11
N HIS A 100 -16.25 -10.34 -5.82
CA HIS A 100 -14.86 -10.36 -5.34
C HIS A 100 -14.17 -11.69 -5.68
N ALA A 101 -14.77 -12.82 -5.28
CA ALA A 101 -14.19 -14.15 -5.52
C ALA A 101 -13.97 -14.43 -7.01
N ARG A 102 -14.92 -14.01 -7.87
CA ARG A 102 -14.80 -14.13 -9.34
C ARG A 102 -13.60 -13.35 -9.85
N GLN A 103 -13.54 -12.02 -9.65
CA GLN A 103 -12.50 -11.19 -10.23
C GLN A 103 -11.12 -11.54 -9.66
N ARG A 104 -11.01 -11.65 -8.33
CA ARG A 104 -9.76 -12.06 -7.68
C ARG A 104 -9.29 -13.44 -8.16
N GLY A 105 -10.21 -14.37 -8.36
CA GLY A 105 -9.91 -15.70 -8.88
C GLY A 105 -9.37 -15.68 -10.30
N ILE A 106 -9.90 -14.83 -11.19
CA ILE A 106 -9.40 -14.64 -12.55
C ILE A 106 -7.97 -14.09 -12.51
N VAL A 107 -7.76 -13.01 -11.77
CA VAL A 107 -6.44 -12.38 -11.63
C VAL A 107 -5.43 -13.37 -11.05
N ALA A 108 -5.76 -14.08 -9.97
CA ALA A 108 -4.85 -15.04 -9.34
C ALA A 108 -4.45 -16.18 -10.29
N ARG A 109 -5.38 -16.66 -11.14
CA ARG A 109 -5.09 -17.69 -12.15
C ARG A 109 -4.24 -17.17 -13.30
N SER A 110 -4.29 -15.87 -13.58
CA SER A 110 -3.48 -15.24 -14.63
C SER A 110 -2.01 -15.12 -14.23
N PHE A 111 -1.69 -15.24 -12.95
CA PHE A 111 -0.31 -15.33 -12.45
C PHE A 111 0.19 -16.78 -12.50
N THR A 112 0.55 -17.24 -13.69
CA THR A 112 1.15 -18.59 -13.84
C THR A 112 2.55 -18.65 -13.20
N PRO A 113 3.06 -19.84 -12.82
CA PRO A 113 4.42 -19.99 -12.30
C PRO A 113 5.51 -19.41 -13.25
N ARG A 114 5.31 -19.53 -14.56
CA ARG A 114 6.22 -18.98 -15.56
C ARG A 114 6.23 -17.43 -15.55
N GLN A 115 5.06 -16.82 -15.51
CA GLN A 115 4.93 -15.35 -15.43
C GLN A 115 5.49 -14.81 -14.12
N LEU A 116 5.19 -15.47 -13.00
CA LEU A 116 5.78 -15.10 -11.71
C LEU A 116 7.31 -15.20 -11.74
N GLN A 117 7.87 -16.24 -12.37
CA GLN A 117 9.34 -16.37 -12.48
C GLN A 117 9.91 -15.23 -13.32
N GLY A 118 9.31 -14.90 -14.47
CA GLY A 118 9.72 -13.75 -15.28
C GLY A 118 9.70 -12.45 -14.53
N VAL A 119 8.63 -12.19 -13.75
CA VAL A 119 8.55 -10.98 -12.89
C VAL A 119 9.63 -11.00 -11.81
N LEU A 120 9.90 -12.15 -11.17
CA LEU A 120 10.93 -12.25 -10.13
C LEU A 120 12.34 -12.01 -10.68
N ASP A 121 12.61 -12.41 -11.94
CA ASP A 121 13.86 -12.14 -12.62
C ASP A 121 13.98 -10.65 -13.00
N SER A 122 12.89 -10.02 -13.46
CA SER A 122 12.82 -8.58 -13.75
C SER A 122 13.08 -7.72 -12.52
N VAL A 123 12.62 -8.13 -11.33
CA VAL A 123 12.80 -7.39 -10.07
C VAL A 123 14.27 -7.08 -9.79
N GLU A 124 15.17 -8.04 -9.97
CA GLU A 124 16.63 -7.83 -9.74
C GLU A 124 17.24 -6.91 -10.78
N THR A 125 16.89 -7.12 -12.06
CA THR A 125 17.41 -6.33 -13.18
C THR A 125 16.96 -4.87 -13.06
N ILE A 126 15.66 -4.63 -12.84
CA ILE A 126 15.11 -3.29 -12.69
C ILE A 126 15.70 -2.58 -11.48
N CYS A 127 15.88 -3.27 -10.34
CA CYS A 127 16.54 -2.69 -9.18
C CYS A 127 17.96 -2.22 -9.50
N SER A 128 18.73 -3.05 -10.21
CA SER A 128 20.09 -2.71 -10.64
C SER A 128 20.13 -1.51 -11.58
N GLU A 129 19.24 -1.48 -12.61
CA GLU A 129 19.10 -0.35 -13.54
C GLU A 129 18.77 0.96 -12.81
N VAL A 130 17.84 0.91 -11.85
CA VAL A 130 17.45 2.10 -11.08
C VAL A 130 18.60 2.60 -10.20
N ILE A 131 19.32 1.70 -9.52
CA ILE A 131 20.50 2.08 -8.72
C ILE A 131 21.61 2.64 -9.60
N ASP A 132 21.83 2.07 -10.80
CA ASP A 132 22.80 2.61 -11.79
C ASP A 132 22.45 4.05 -12.19
N GLY A 133 21.18 4.43 -12.14
CA GLY A 133 20.74 5.79 -12.44
C GLY A 133 21.26 6.86 -11.48
N PHE A 134 21.64 6.49 -10.24
CA PHE A 134 22.04 7.48 -9.23
C PHE A 134 23.31 7.14 -8.42
N CYS A 135 23.86 5.92 -8.55
CA CYS A 135 24.95 5.46 -7.70
C CYS A 135 26.26 6.27 -7.80
N GLU A 136 26.41 7.11 -8.81
CA GLU A 136 27.56 8.01 -9.02
C GLU A 136 27.37 9.41 -8.40
N GLU A 137 26.17 9.77 -7.87
CA GLU A 137 25.82 11.12 -7.44
C GLU A 137 26.29 11.45 -6.02
N GLY A 138 26.35 10.46 -5.12
CA GLY A 138 26.81 10.62 -3.73
C GLY A 138 25.75 11.14 -2.75
N GLU A 139 24.79 11.92 -3.20
CA GLU A 139 23.65 12.41 -2.41
C GLU A 139 22.40 12.51 -3.31
N VAL A 140 21.28 11.94 -2.86
CA VAL A 140 20.02 11.94 -3.62
C VAL A 140 18.81 11.96 -2.66
N ASP A 141 17.64 12.29 -3.21
CA ASP A 141 16.38 11.93 -2.60
C ASP A 141 16.05 10.47 -2.93
N LEU A 142 16.14 9.59 -1.94
CA LEU A 142 15.92 8.15 -2.13
C LEU A 142 14.52 7.82 -2.66
N VAL A 143 13.52 8.63 -2.31
CA VAL A 143 12.15 8.42 -2.80
C VAL A 143 12.12 8.58 -4.31
N LYS A 144 12.65 9.67 -4.83
CA LYS A 144 12.68 9.97 -6.27
C LYS A 144 13.65 9.08 -7.04
N ALA A 145 14.78 8.73 -6.43
CA ALA A 145 15.83 7.95 -7.08
C ALA A 145 15.53 6.45 -7.13
N LEU A 146 14.89 5.88 -6.10
CA LEU A 146 14.66 4.44 -5.97
C LEU A 146 13.22 4.07 -5.63
N SER A 147 12.71 4.57 -4.48
CA SER A 147 11.49 4.01 -3.88
C SER A 147 10.27 4.20 -4.77
N GLU A 148 10.18 5.28 -5.53
CA GLU A 148 9.08 5.63 -6.43
C GLU A 148 9.21 4.92 -7.79
N PRO A 149 10.34 5.01 -8.53
CA PRO A 149 10.43 4.42 -9.86
C PRO A 149 10.52 2.89 -9.84
N TYR A 150 11.17 2.28 -8.87
CA TYR A 150 11.47 0.87 -8.86
C TYR A 150 10.22 -0.04 -8.84
N PRO A 151 9.28 0.09 -7.90
CA PRO A 151 8.07 -0.75 -7.90
C PRO A 151 7.18 -0.50 -9.11
N LEU A 152 7.08 0.77 -9.55
CA LEU A 152 6.26 1.12 -10.70
C LEU A 152 6.80 0.53 -12.00
N LEU A 153 8.12 0.51 -12.19
CA LEU A 153 8.75 -0.11 -13.35
C LEU A 153 8.46 -1.61 -13.40
N ILE A 154 8.45 -2.30 -12.26
CA ILE A 154 8.10 -3.72 -12.16
C ILE A 154 6.64 -3.94 -12.58
N ILE A 155 5.72 -3.09 -12.10
CA ILE A 155 4.31 -3.16 -12.48
C ILE A 155 4.14 -2.92 -13.98
N CYS A 156 4.79 -1.91 -14.54
CA CYS A 156 4.73 -1.60 -15.98
C CYS A 156 5.25 -2.78 -16.81
N ASP A 157 6.38 -3.37 -16.42
CA ASP A 157 6.97 -4.53 -17.08
C ASP A 157 6.04 -5.75 -17.03
N MET A 158 5.50 -6.06 -15.84
CA MET A 158 4.57 -7.17 -15.64
C MET A 158 3.28 -7.04 -16.47
N VAL A 159 2.75 -5.81 -16.58
CA VAL A 159 1.52 -5.51 -17.33
C VAL A 159 1.77 -5.44 -18.83
N GLY A 160 3.00 -5.12 -19.24
CA GLY A 160 3.41 -4.94 -20.64
C GLY A 160 3.26 -3.49 -21.12
N ILE A 161 3.33 -2.51 -20.19
CA ILE A 161 3.29 -1.09 -20.52
C ILE A 161 4.64 -0.64 -21.07
N PRO A 162 4.67 0.03 -22.25
CA PRO A 162 5.92 0.55 -22.81
C PRO A 162 6.62 1.55 -21.87
N ARG A 163 7.95 1.52 -21.85
CA ARG A 163 8.76 2.47 -21.07
C ARG A 163 8.48 3.94 -21.40
N SER A 164 7.99 4.24 -22.62
CA SER A 164 7.58 5.59 -23.03
C SER A 164 6.38 6.13 -22.24
N GLU A 165 5.53 5.24 -21.71
CA GLU A 165 4.34 5.61 -20.92
C GLU A 165 4.63 5.69 -19.41
N PHE A 166 5.83 5.32 -18.98
CA PHE A 166 6.18 5.26 -17.56
C PHE A 166 5.90 6.56 -16.80
N GLN A 167 6.32 7.70 -17.38
CA GLN A 167 6.12 9.02 -16.73
C GLN A 167 4.64 9.37 -16.62
N THR A 168 3.85 9.08 -17.66
CA THR A 168 2.39 9.28 -17.62
C THR A 168 1.73 8.47 -16.52
N VAL A 169 2.14 7.19 -16.36
CA VAL A 169 1.63 6.31 -15.31
C VAL A 169 2.06 6.82 -13.93
N LEU A 170 3.32 7.25 -13.78
CA LEU A 170 3.85 7.78 -12.53
C LEU A 170 3.09 9.03 -12.08
N ASP A 171 2.93 10.00 -12.98
CA ASP A 171 2.23 11.25 -12.68
C ASP A 171 0.77 11.00 -12.31
N ALA A 172 0.09 10.12 -13.06
CA ALA A 172 -1.30 9.77 -12.78
C ALA A 172 -1.46 9.04 -11.42
N THR A 173 -0.56 8.11 -11.09
CA THR A 173 -0.60 7.42 -9.78
C THR A 173 -0.31 8.36 -8.63
N ASN A 174 0.63 9.30 -8.79
CA ASN A 174 0.93 10.32 -7.78
C ASN A 174 -0.28 11.23 -7.51
N VAL A 175 -1.04 11.63 -8.54
CA VAL A 175 -2.28 12.41 -8.38
C VAL A 175 -3.34 11.60 -7.64
N ILE A 176 -3.55 10.32 -8.01
CA ILE A 176 -4.59 9.48 -7.41
C ILE A 176 -4.32 9.24 -5.91
N LEU A 177 -3.09 9.02 -5.51
CA LEU A 177 -2.72 8.68 -4.14
C LEU A 177 -2.23 9.85 -3.31
N GLY A 178 -1.67 10.85 -3.97
CA GLY A 178 -1.26 12.10 -3.32
C GLY A 178 -2.40 12.91 -2.73
N GLY A 179 -3.65 12.49 -2.93
CA GLY A 179 -4.90 12.81 -2.25
C GLY A 179 -5.04 14.19 -1.60
N GLY A 180 -4.43 15.24 -2.16
CA GLY A 180 -4.40 16.59 -1.59
C GLY A 180 -2.99 17.09 -1.23
N ASP A 181 -1.92 16.33 -1.56
CA ASP A 181 -0.55 16.84 -1.44
C ASP A 181 -0.30 17.90 -2.52
N PRO A 182 0.07 19.15 -2.13
CA PRO A 182 0.25 20.24 -3.09
C PRO A 182 1.33 19.99 -4.16
N GLU A 183 2.29 19.10 -3.91
CA GLU A 183 3.34 18.76 -4.87
C GLU A 183 2.83 17.90 -6.02
N TYR A 184 1.84 17.04 -5.75
CA TYR A 184 1.26 16.12 -6.75
C TYR A 184 -0.02 16.65 -7.38
N MET A 185 -0.72 17.54 -6.66
CA MET A 185 -1.91 18.20 -7.15
C MET A 185 -1.53 19.52 -7.82
N GLY A 186 -1.93 19.70 -9.05
CA GLY A 186 -1.79 20.98 -9.75
C GLY A 186 -2.81 22.03 -9.26
N ASP A 187 -2.76 23.22 -9.86
CA ASP A 187 -3.80 24.24 -9.67
C ASP A 187 -5.12 23.77 -10.33
N GLY A 188 -6.22 23.73 -9.60
CA GLY A 188 -7.53 23.37 -10.14
C GLY A 188 -8.39 22.57 -9.17
N ASP A 189 -9.50 22.04 -9.67
CA ASP A 189 -10.41 21.21 -8.88
C ASP A 189 -9.79 19.82 -8.63
N PRO A 190 -9.63 19.40 -7.36
CA PRO A 190 -9.00 18.12 -7.04
C PRO A 190 -9.76 16.91 -7.62
N MET A 191 -11.09 16.99 -7.74
CA MET A 191 -11.89 15.89 -8.30
C MET A 191 -11.69 15.78 -9.81
N GLU A 192 -11.60 16.90 -10.50
CA GLU A 192 -11.32 16.91 -11.95
C GLU A 192 -9.92 16.32 -12.25
N GLN A 193 -8.93 16.66 -11.43
CA GLN A 193 -7.57 16.11 -11.56
C GLN A 193 -7.55 14.60 -11.30
N LEU A 194 -8.24 14.15 -10.25
CA LEU A 194 -8.35 12.73 -9.92
C LEU A 194 -9.01 11.94 -11.07
N ILE A 195 -10.11 12.44 -11.59
CA ILE A 195 -10.82 11.82 -12.74
C ILE A 195 -9.92 11.84 -13.97
N GLY A 196 -9.24 12.96 -14.25
CA GLY A 196 -8.32 13.10 -15.37
C GLY A 196 -7.17 12.08 -15.32
N ALA A 197 -6.52 11.92 -14.18
CA ALA A 197 -5.47 10.94 -13.97
C ALA A 197 -5.96 9.50 -14.17
N ALA A 198 -7.12 9.16 -13.62
CA ALA A 198 -7.70 7.83 -13.81
C ALA A 198 -8.09 7.56 -15.28
N MET A 199 -8.61 8.57 -15.98
CA MET A 199 -8.93 8.45 -17.42
C MET A 199 -7.68 8.26 -18.30
N GLN A 200 -6.54 8.86 -17.93
CA GLN A 200 -5.27 8.61 -18.61
C GLN A 200 -4.85 7.15 -18.46
N LEU A 201 -4.88 6.60 -17.25
CA LEU A 201 -4.57 5.18 -16.99
C LEU A 201 -5.51 4.25 -17.76
N LEU A 202 -6.83 4.55 -17.79
CA LEU A 202 -7.80 3.78 -18.56
C LEU A 202 -7.53 3.85 -20.06
N GLY A 203 -7.10 4.99 -20.58
CA GLY A 203 -6.72 5.16 -21.99
C GLY A 203 -5.56 4.25 -22.38
N ILE A 204 -4.46 4.28 -21.61
CA ILE A 204 -3.29 3.40 -21.81
C ILE A 204 -3.73 1.92 -21.78
N MET A 205 -4.57 1.56 -20.82
CA MET A 205 -5.03 0.17 -20.68
C MET A 205 -5.97 -0.25 -21.80
N GLY A 206 -6.82 0.65 -22.30
CA GLY A 206 -7.69 0.39 -23.44
C GLY A 206 -6.89 0.08 -24.70
N GLU A 207 -5.88 0.88 -25.01
CA GLU A 207 -4.98 0.69 -26.15
C GLU A 207 -4.18 -0.61 -26.01
N LEU A 208 -3.61 -0.86 -24.83
CA LEU A 208 -2.84 -2.08 -24.56
C LEU A 208 -3.71 -3.34 -24.67
N THR A 209 -4.91 -3.31 -24.08
CA THR A 209 -5.88 -4.42 -24.15
C THR A 209 -6.25 -4.74 -25.61
N ALA A 210 -6.55 -3.73 -26.43
CA ALA A 210 -6.85 -3.91 -27.85
C ALA A 210 -5.64 -4.49 -28.62
N ALA A 211 -4.43 -4.00 -28.33
CA ALA A 211 -3.20 -4.50 -28.95
C ALA A 211 -2.96 -5.98 -28.58
N ARG A 212 -3.18 -6.37 -27.32
CA ARG A 212 -2.99 -7.76 -26.84
C ARG A 212 -4.07 -8.71 -27.33
N GLN A 213 -5.30 -8.23 -27.55
CA GLN A 213 -6.36 -9.02 -28.20
C GLN A 213 -5.97 -9.42 -29.63
N ALA A 214 -5.31 -8.50 -30.35
CA ALA A 214 -4.88 -8.75 -31.72
C ALA A 214 -3.54 -9.54 -31.79
N ASN A 215 -2.62 -9.26 -30.91
CA ASN A 215 -1.27 -9.83 -30.89
C ASN A 215 -0.84 -10.17 -29.46
N PRO A 216 -1.10 -11.39 -28.97
CA PRO A 216 -0.73 -11.81 -27.62
C PRO A 216 0.79 -11.78 -27.39
N THR A 217 1.19 -11.42 -26.18
CA THR A 217 2.56 -11.47 -25.68
C THR A 217 2.61 -12.22 -24.33
N ASP A 218 3.78 -12.33 -23.72
CA ASP A 218 3.96 -13.03 -22.43
C ASP A 218 3.80 -12.04 -21.26
N ASP A 219 2.72 -11.22 -21.27
CA ASP A 219 2.39 -10.26 -20.22
C ASP A 219 1.05 -10.56 -19.53
N LEU A 220 0.79 -9.87 -18.40
CA LEU A 220 -0.42 -10.07 -17.61
C LEU A 220 -1.68 -9.76 -18.40
N ILE A 221 -1.68 -8.70 -19.23
CA ILE A 221 -2.86 -8.32 -20.00
C ILE A 221 -3.19 -9.36 -21.05
N SER A 222 -2.19 -9.90 -21.76
CA SER A 222 -2.41 -11.03 -22.66
C SER A 222 -3.06 -12.23 -21.95
N SER A 223 -2.60 -12.52 -20.74
CA SER A 223 -3.19 -13.59 -19.93
C SER A 223 -4.64 -13.30 -19.53
N LEU A 224 -4.98 -12.05 -19.18
CA LEU A 224 -6.33 -11.65 -18.80
C LEU A 224 -7.32 -11.69 -19.99
N VAL A 225 -6.85 -11.35 -21.20
CA VAL A 225 -7.73 -11.28 -22.41
C VAL A 225 -7.82 -12.58 -23.20
N HIS A 226 -6.87 -13.52 -23.00
CA HIS A 226 -6.83 -14.80 -23.73
C HIS A 226 -6.97 -16.03 -22.82
N ASN A 227 -7.30 -15.85 -21.56
CA ASN A 227 -7.44 -16.96 -20.64
C ASN A 227 -8.63 -17.84 -21.05
N ASP A 228 -8.40 -19.17 -21.21
CA ASP A 228 -9.41 -20.17 -21.58
C ASP A 228 -10.46 -20.42 -20.44
N LEU A 229 -10.91 -19.35 -19.78
CA LEU A 229 -11.87 -19.43 -18.68
C LEU A 229 -13.34 -19.44 -19.13
N GLY A 230 -13.59 -19.56 -20.43
CA GLY A 230 -14.93 -19.60 -21.02
C GLY A 230 -15.68 -18.27 -20.85
N GLU A 231 -16.91 -18.34 -20.30
CA GLU A 231 -17.75 -17.15 -20.07
C GLU A 231 -17.29 -16.28 -18.88
N ASP A 232 -16.25 -16.68 -18.17
CA ASP A 232 -15.80 -16.05 -16.92
C ASP A 232 -14.61 -15.08 -17.12
N MET A 233 -14.55 -14.39 -18.26
CA MET A 233 -13.52 -13.40 -18.59
C MET A 233 -13.81 -12.05 -17.94
N MET A 234 -12.76 -11.27 -17.68
CA MET A 234 -12.91 -9.86 -17.29
C MET A 234 -13.31 -9.03 -18.52
N THR A 235 -14.23 -8.11 -18.32
CA THR A 235 -14.57 -7.09 -19.33
C THR A 235 -13.42 -6.08 -19.45
N PRO A 236 -13.30 -5.33 -20.57
CA PRO A 236 -12.31 -4.26 -20.71
C PRO A 236 -12.38 -3.22 -19.57
N ALA A 237 -13.59 -2.92 -19.08
CA ALA A 237 -13.78 -2.00 -17.95
C ALA A 237 -13.22 -2.59 -16.63
N GLU A 238 -13.45 -3.89 -16.38
CA GLU A 238 -12.88 -4.58 -15.20
C GLU A 238 -11.36 -4.67 -15.28
N ILE A 239 -10.79 -4.88 -16.47
CA ILE A 239 -9.33 -4.88 -16.69
C ILE A 239 -8.76 -3.49 -16.41
N GLY A 240 -9.38 -2.41 -16.92
CA GLY A 240 -8.96 -1.04 -16.68
C GLY A 240 -9.03 -0.68 -15.20
N SER A 241 -10.13 -1.00 -14.52
CA SER A 241 -10.29 -0.78 -13.06
C SER A 241 -9.26 -1.59 -12.24
N PHE A 242 -8.99 -2.83 -12.63
CA PHE A 242 -7.97 -3.65 -11.99
C PHE A 242 -6.57 -3.05 -12.18
N PHE A 243 -6.26 -2.48 -13.35
CA PHE A 243 -4.97 -1.83 -13.57
C PHE A 243 -4.80 -0.59 -12.68
N ILE A 244 -5.83 0.25 -12.56
CA ILE A 244 -5.79 1.39 -11.62
C ILE A 244 -5.46 0.89 -10.21
N LEU A 245 -6.17 -0.15 -9.74
CA LEU A 245 -5.87 -0.76 -8.45
C LEU A 245 -4.43 -1.26 -8.36
N LEU A 246 -3.94 -1.96 -9.38
CA LEU A 246 -2.61 -2.57 -9.39
C LEU A 246 -1.52 -1.49 -9.35
N ALA A 247 -1.63 -0.45 -10.21
CA ALA A 247 -0.67 0.64 -10.27
C ALA A 247 -0.61 1.42 -8.94
N VAL A 248 -1.78 1.72 -8.38
CA VAL A 248 -1.90 2.43 -7.10
C VAL A 248 -1.44 1.58 -5.92
N ALA A 249 -2.00 0.39 -5.74
CA ALA A 249 -1.74 -0.43 -4.57
C ALA A 249 -0.34 -1.07 -4.59
N GLY A 250 0.20 -1.41 -5.75
CA GLY A 250 1.51 -2.06 -5.89
C GLY A 250 2.68 -1.08 -5.79
N ASN A 251 2.53 0.13 -6.36
CA ASN A 251 3.59 1.14 -6.32
C ASN A 251 3.76 1.75 -4.93
N ASP A 252 2.74 2.42 -4.41
CA ASP A 252 2.93 3.30 -3.25
C ASP A 252 3.11 2.57 -1.93
N THR A 253 2.59 1.36 -1.82
CA THR A 253 2.82 0.57 -0.61
C THR A 253 4.26 0.08 -0.52
N THR A 254 4.85 -0.37 -1.65
CA THR A 254 6.26 -0.79 -1.72
C THR A 254 7.19 0.42 -1.62
N ARG A 255 6.91 1.53 -2.32
CA ARG A 255 7.58 2.83 -2.16
C ARG A 255 7.64 3.25 -0.69
N THR A 256 6.50 3.20 0.00
CA THR A 256 6.37 3.54 1.41
C THR A 256 7.20 2.60 2.30
N ALA A 257 7.16 1.29 2.04
CA ALA A 257 7.92 0.31 2.81
C ALA A 257 9.45 0.49 2.64
N ILE A 258 9.94 0.76 1.42
CA ILE A 258 11.37 1.03 1.15
C ILE A 258 11.80 2.31 1.88
N SER A 259 11.03 3.39 1.73
CA SER A 259 11.35 4.70 2.31
C SER A 259 11.36 4.65 3.84
N HIS A 260 10.33 4.06 4.46
CA HIS A 260 10.31 3.87 5.91
C HIS A 260 11.38 2.89 6.38
N GLY A 261 11.66 1.83 5.63
CA GLY A 261 12.71 0.86 5.96
C GLY A 261 14.08 1.54 6.06
N MET A 262 14.43 2.37 5.07
CA MET A 262 15.69 3.13 5.12
C MET A 262 15.70 4.13 6.28
N ASN A 263 14.61 4.86 6.51
CA ASN A 263 14.50 5.78 7.64
C ASN A 263 14.63 5.04 8.99
N LEU A 264 13.99 3.88 9.14
CA LEU A 264 14.09 3.07 10.35
C LEU A 264 15.52 2.58 10.60
N LEU A 265 16.24 2.17 9.56
CA LEU A 265 17.65 1.78 9.66
C LEU A 265 18.56 2.97 10.01
N GLY A 266 18.23 4.18 9.56
CA GLY A 266 18.90 5.41 9.98
C GLY A 266 18.69 5.73 11.46
N LEU A 267 17.47 5.52 11.97
CA LEU A 267 17.12 5.73 13.38
C LEU A 267 17.63 4.62 14.31
N ASN A 268 17.96 3.43 13.79
CA ASN A 268 18.39 2.24 14.53
C ASN A 268 19.68 1.67 13.93
N PRO A 269 20.83 2.33 14.11
CA PRO A 269 22.09 1.93 13.47
C PRO A 269 22.59 0.55 13.93
N ASP A 270 22.28 0.11 15.13
CA ASP A 270 22.54 -1.23 15.63
C ASP A 270 21.78 -2.31 14.83
N GLN A 271 20.54 -2.04 14.45
CA GLN A 271 19.73 -2.95 13.63
C GLN A 271 20.22 -3.00 12.19
N ARG A 272 20.69 -1.87 11.67
CA ARG A 272 21.36 -1.82 10.37
C ARG A 272 22.63 -2.67 10.35
N GLU A 273 23.49 -2.51 11.37
CA GLU A 273 24.72 -3.30 11.49
C GLU A 273 24.42 -4.80 11.59
N ILE A 274 23.41 -5.21 12.37
CA ILE A 274 22.97 -6.61 12.46
C ILE A 274 22.60 -7.14 11.07
N TRP A 275 21.83 -6.39 10.28
CA TRP A 275 21.38 -6.84 8.96
C TRP A 275 22.53 -6.86 7.97
N GLN A 276 23.38 -5.83 7.91
CA GLN A 276 24.53 -5.78 7.00
C GLN A 276 25.56 -6.87 7.27
N ASN A 277 25.74 -7.30 8.53
CA ASN A 277 26.67 -8.36 8.89
C ASN A 277 26.15 -9.77 8.54
N ASP A 278 24.83 -9.94 8.34
CA ASP A 278 24.22 -11.24 8.00
C ASP A 278 23.02 -11.01 7.06
N VAL A 279 23.31 -10.51 5.85
CA VAL A 279 22.27 -10.16 4.87
C VAL A 279 21.41 -11.37 4.53
N ASP A 280 22.00 -12.55 4.36
CA ASP A 280 21.26 -13.76 3.97
C ASP A 280 20.39 -14.30 5.11
N GLY A 281 20.87 -14.25 6.35
CA GLY A 281 20.14 -14.79 7.49
C GLY A 281 19.07 -13.85 8.05
N VAL A 282 19.14 -12.54 7.77
CA VAL A 282 18.28 -11.53 8.41
C VAL A 282 17.26 -10.91 7.44
N THR A 283 17.50 -10.94 6.12
CA THR A 283 16.64 -10.21 5.17
C THR A 283 15.17 -10.56 5.29
N ASP A 284 14.80 -11.83 5.42
CA ASP A 284 13.40 -12.23 5.46
C ASP A 284 12.68 -11.70 6.71
N THR A 285 13.32 -11.78 7.88
CA THR A 285 12.76 -11.23 9.13
C THR A 285 12.75 -9.70 9.12
N ALA A 286 13.79 -9.07 8.57
CA ALA A 286 13.87 -7.61 8.47
C ALA A 286 12.77 -7.02 7.57
N VAL A 287 12.46 -7.67 6.44
CA VAL A 287 11.37 -7.26 5.56
C VAL A 287 10.01 -7.33 6.29
N GLU A 288 9.74 -8.43 7.01
CA GLU A 288 8.51 -8.54 7.81
C GLU A 288 8.45 -7.44 8.89
N GLU A 289 9.58 -7.13 9.53
CA GLU A 289 9.62 -6.08 10.56
C GLU A 289 9.44 -4.69 9.99
N ILE A 290 10.00 -4.39 8.80
CA ILE A 290 9.73 -3.14 8.09
C ILE A 290 8.24 -3.02 7.82
N VAL A 291 7.61 -4.06 7.27
CA VAL A 291 6.17 -4.05 6.96
C VAL A 291 5.33 -3.90 8.22
N ARG A 292 5.71 -4.54 9.34
CA ARG A 292 5.05 -4.38 10.64
C ARG A 292 5.10 -2.94 11.12
N VAL A 293 6.29 -2.35 11.15
CA VAL A 293 6.52 -1.02 11.72
C VAL A 293 6.02 0.09 10.80
N ALA A 294 6.28 0.02 9.51
CA ALA A 294 5.81 1.00 8.52
C ALA A 294 4.29 0.94 8.34
N SER A 295 3.74 -0.29 8.27
CA SER A 295 2.32 -0.52 7.95
C SER A 295 1.84 0.41 6.84
N PRO A 296 2.34 0.25 5.58
CA PRO A 296 2.14 1.20 4.49
C PRO A 296 0.68 1.58 4.27
N VAL A 297 -0.22 0.59 4.27
CA VAL A 297 -1.67 0.84 4.31
C VAL A 297 -2.05 1.23 5.73
N THR A 298 -2.51 2.47 5.87
CA THR A 298 -2.89 3.03 7.17
C THR A 298 -4.11 2.33 7.73
N PHE A 299 -5.13 2.14 6.88
CA PHE A 299 -6.39 1.53 7.29
C PHE A 299 -7.08 0.79 6.14
N MET A 300 -8.01 -0.07 6.51
CA MET A 300 -9.10 -0.51 5.63
C MET A 300 -10.42 -0.40 6.40
N ARG A 301 -11.49 0.00 5.71
CA ARG A 301 -12.82 0.02 6.30
C ARG A 301 -13.57 -1.28 6.07
N ARG A 302 -14.40 -1.62 7.03
CA ARG A 302 -15.49 -2.60 6.89
C ARG A 302 -16.80 -1.94 7.33
N THR A 303 -17.91 -2.42 6.80
CA THR A 303 -19.24 -1.96 7.17
C THR A 303 -20.07 -3.13 7.65
N ALA A 304 -20.71 -3.01 8.80
CA ALA A 304 -21.57 -4.05 9.34
C ALA A 304 -22.79 -4.25 8.44
N THR A 305 -23.09 -5.52 8.11
CA THR A 305 -24.21 -5.91 7.22
C THR A 305 -25.51 -6.15 7.98
N GLY A 306 -25.49 -6.10 9.29
CA GLY A 306 -26.59 -6.34 10.21
C GLY A 306 -26.13 -6.19 11.64
N ASP A 307 -26.95 -6.65 12.59
CA ASP A 307 -26.60 -6.66 14.01
C ASP A 307 -25.59 -7.77 14.29
N HIS A 308 -24.36 -7.40 14.61
CA HIS A 308 -23.25 -8.30 14.88
C HIS A 308 -22.51 -7.95 16.16
N GLU A 309 -21.87 -8.94 16.78
CA GLU A 309 -21.07 -8.73 17.99
C GLU A 309 -19.61 -9.15 17.76
N VAL A 310 -18.67 -8.28 18.23
CA VAL A 310 -17.23 -8.55 18.29
C VAL A 310 -16.73 -8.06 19.64
N SER A 311 -15.96 -8.89 20.35
CA SER A 311 -15.34 -8.54 21.66
C SER A 311 -16.30 -7.87 22.64
N GLY A 312 -17.56 -8.33 22.68
CA GLY A 312 -18.60 -7.82 23.58
C GLY A 312 -19.25 -6.48 23.17
N HIS A 313 -18.87 -5.93 22.02
CA HIS A 313 -19.48 -4.74 21.44
C HIS A 313 -20.48 -5.15 20.35
N ARG A 314 -21.66 -4.51 20.35
CA ARG A 314 -22.71 -4.72 19.35
C ARG A 314 -22.65 -3.62 18.30
N PHE A 315 -22.61 -4.03 17.04
CA PHE A 315 -22.71 -3.19 15.86
C PHE A 315 -24.09 -3.35 15.24
N SER A 316 -24.61 -2.27 14.68
CA SER A 316 -25.82 -2.27 13.88
C SER A 316 -25.49 -2.20 12.40
N GLU A 317 -26.47 -2.57 11.54
CA GLU A 317 -26.32 -2.41 10.09
C GLU A 317 -25.88 -1.01 9.71
N GLY A 318 -24.84 -0.92 8.87
CA GLY A 318 -24.28 0.35 8.41
C GLY A 318 -23.17 0.92 9.29
N ASP A 319 -22.91 0.37 10.49
CA ASP A 319 -21.77 0.80 11.30
C ASP A 319 -20.45 0.60 10.56
N ARG A 320 -19.61 1.65 10.58
CA ARG A 320 -18.31 1.66 9.91
C ARG A 320 -17.21 1.33 10.89
N LEU A 321 -16.37 0.37 10.55
CA LEU A 321 -15.22 -0.08 11.33
C LEU A 321 -13.95 0.22 10.54
N VAL A 322 -13.11 1.12 11.03
CA VAL A 322 -11.84 1.51 10.41
C VAL A 322 -10.70 0.75 11.10
N LEU A 323 -10.13 -0.21 10.39
CA LEU A 323 -9.11 -1.13 10.89
C LEU A 323 -7.73 -0.47 10.73
N PHE A 324 -7.13 0.05 11.79
CA PHE A 324 -5.81 0.71 11.76
C PHE A 324 -4.69 -0.31 11.93
N TYR A 325 -4.08 -0.72 10.82
CA TYR A 325 -3.07 -1.78 10.81
C TYR A 325 -1.80 -1.42 11.60
N GLY A 326 -1.31 -0.19 11.47
CA GLY A 326 -0.14 0.28 12.21
C GLY A 326 -0.34 0.26 13.73
N ALA A 327 -1.55 0.54 14.19
CA ALA A 327 -1.91 0.43 15.59
C ALA A 327 -2.01 -1.03 16.04
N ALA A 328 -2.65 -1.89 15.26
CA ALA A 328 -2.76 -3.32 15.54
C ALA A 328 -1.40 -4.03 15.55
N ASN A 329 -0.49 -3.63 14.65
CA ASN A 329 0.89 -4.13 14.58
C ASN A 329 1.76 -3.68 15.76
N ARG A 330 1.24 -2.84 16.64
CA ARG A 330 1.88 -2.41 17.91
C ARG A 330 1.06 -2.77 19.15
N ASP A 331 0.14 -3.71 19.00
CA ASP A 331 -0.62 -4.19 20.18
C ASP A 331 0.29 -5.02 21.11
N PRO A 332 0.51 -4.57 22.37
CA PRO A 332 1.37 -5.29 23.32
C PRO A 332 0.79 -6.64 23.76
N ARG A 333 -0.48 -6.90 23.45
CA ARG A 333 -1.11 -8.22 23.68
C ARG A 333 -0.59 -9.26 22.70
N GLN A 334 -0.14 -8.82 21.51
CA GLN A 334 0.38 -9.68 20.44
C GLN A 334 1.89 -9.61 20.29
N PHE A 335 2.49 -8.43 20.45
CA PHE A 335 3.91 -8.19 20.20
C PHE A 335 4.63 -7.80 21.50
N THR A 336 5.69 -8.51 21.84
CA THR A 336 6.61 -8.09 22.92
C THR A 336 7.43 -6.89 22.42
N ASP A 337 7.57 -5.86 23.26
CA ASP A 337 8.26 -4.60 22.91
C ASP A 337 7.80 -4.06 21.54
N PRO A 338 6.50 -3.75 21.36
CA PRO A 338 5.90 -3.49 20.06
C PRO A 338 6.47 -2.24 19.36
N GLU A 339 7.00 -1.29 20.13
CA GLU A 339 7.61 -0.07 19.59
C GLU A 339 9.06 -0.26 19.13
N ARG A 340 9.72 -1.33 19.57
CA ARG A 340 11.09 -1.64 19.16
C ARG A 340 11.09 -2.15 17.72
N PHE A 341 11.90 -1.53 16.87
CA PHE A 341 12.28 -2.08 15.58
C PHE A 341 13.37 -3.12 15.76
N ASP A 342 13.10 -4.37 15.39
CA ASP A 342 14.00 -5.50 15.55
C ASP A 342 14.02 -6.35 14.28
N VAL A 343 15.11 -6.24 13.50
CA VAL A 343 15.27 -6.95 12.22
C VAL A 343 15.29 -8.48 12.33
N ARG A 344 15.40 -9.00 13.55
CA ARG A 344 15.35 -10.44 13.85
C ARG A 344 14.06 -10.88 14.53
N ARG A 345 13.03 -10.03 14.55
CA ARG A 345 11.77 -10.39 15.20
C ARG A 345 11.15 -11.65 14.58
N ASP A 346 11.05 -12.69 15.39
CA ASP A 346 10.42 -13.98 15.04
C ASP A 346 9.80 -14.59 16.31
N PRO A 347 8.49 -14.94 16.33
CA PRO A 347 7.53 -14.78 15.24
C PRO A 347 7.11 -13.32 15.00
N ASN A 348 6.74 -13.00 13.77
CA ASN A 348 6.24 -11.69 13.37
C ASN A 348 4.90 -11.78 12.60
N PRO A 349 3.78 -12.05 13.30
CA PRO A 349 2.46 -12.19 12.68
C PRO A 349 1.83 -10.82 12.33
N GLN A 350 2.56 -9.99 11.60
CA GLN A 350 2.15 -8.64 11.25
C GLN A 350 0.92 -8.60 10.31
N LEU A 351 0.16 -7.50 10.36
CA LEU A 351 -1.05 -7.27 9.58
C LEU A 351 -0.86 -6.20 8.48
N GLY A 352 0.38 -5.82 8.13
CA GLY A 352 0.62 -4.80 7.10
C GLY A 352 0.20 -5.22 5.69
N PHE A 353 0.02 -6.53 5.46
CA PHE A 353 -0.62 -7.08 4.25
C PHE A 353 -2.12 -7.32 4.40
N GLY A 354 -2.74 -6.78 5.43
CA GLY A 354 -4.13 -7.03 5.80
C GLY A 354 -4.31 -8.18 6.78
N GLY A 355 -5.47 -8.24 7.41
CA GLY A 355 -5.86 -9.35 8.27
C GLY A 355 -6.13 -10.62 7.46
N PRO A 356 -6.12 -11.80 8.12
CA PRO A 356 -6.46 -13.06 7.46
C PRO A 356 -7.91 -13.04 6.98
N GLY A 357 -8.12 -13.31 5.69
CA GLY A 357 -9.44 -13.28 5.07
C GLY A 357 -9.36 -13.13 3.55
N PRO A 358 -10.50 -12.98 2.87
CA PRO A 358 -10.55 -12.94 1.41
C PRO A 358 -9.80 -11.73 0.82
N HIS A 359 -9.65 -10.65 1.57
CA HIS A 359 -8.94 -9.44 1.16
C HIS A 359 -7.46 -9.37 1.58
N PHE A 360 -6.85 -10.48 2.04
CA PHE A 360 -5.40 -10.53 2.25
C PHE A 360 -4.65 -10.11 0.97
N CYS A 361 -3.59 -9.33 1.10
CA CYS A 361 -2.87 -8.74 -0.03
C CYS A 361 -2.49 -9.79 -1.09
N LEU A 362 -2.94 -9.59 -2.34
CA LEU A 362 -2.62 -10.48 -3.46
C LEU A 362 -1.14 -10.38 -3.83
N GLY A 363 -0.56 -9.18 -3.76
CA GLY A 363 0.83 -8.89 -4.11
C GLY A 363 1.84 -9.14 -2.98
N ALA A 364 1.43 -9.72 -1.83
CA ALA A 364 2.31 -9.84 -0.66
C ALA A 364 3.63 -10.57 -0.93
N HIS A 365 3.65 -11.53 -1.85
CA HIS A 365 4.85 -12.27 -2.22
C HIS A 365 5.80 -11.41 -3.07
N LEU A 366 5.25 -10.68 -4.04
CA LEU A 366 6.02 -9.76 -4.89
C LEU A 366 6.62 -8.62 -4.06
N ALA A 367 5.82 -7.98 -3.20
CA ALA A 367 6.30 -6.90 -2.35
C ALA A 367 7.46 -7.33 -1.42
N ARG A 368 7.39 -8.54 -0.84
CA ARG A 368 8.52 -9.11 -0.07
C ARG A 368 9.77 -9.28 -0.92
N ARG A 369 9.61 -9.76 -2.15
CA ARG A 369 10.71 -9.92 -3.08
C ARG A 369 11.33 -8.57 -3.46
N GLU A 370 10.51 -7.58 -3.79
CA GLU A 370 10.96 -6.22 -4.09
C GLU A 370 11.75 -5.62 -2.94
N LEU A 371 11.23 -5.69 -1.72
CA LEU A 371 11.93 -5.19 -0.52
C LEU A 371 13.25 -5.93 -0.30
N SER A 372 13.24 -7.26 -0.37
CA SER A 372 14.44 -8.07 -0.19
C SER A 372 15.52 -7.70 -1.19
N VAL A 373 15.18 -7.56 -2.47
CA VAL A 373 16.13 -7.20 -3.54
C VAL A 373 16.63 -5.78 -3.36
N ALA A 374 15.75 -4.81 -3.08
CA ALA A 374 16.14 -3.42 -2.90
C ALA A 374 17.18 -3.26 -1.77
N PHE A 375 16.94 -3.81 -0.59
CA PHE A 375 17.87 -3.68 0.53
C PHE A 375 19.16 -4.49 0.32
N ARG A 376 19.09 -5.70 -0.28
CA ARG A 376 20.29 -6.47 -0.63
C ARG A 376 21.19 -5.71 -1.60
N GLN A 377 20.62 -5.12 -2.65
CA GLN A 377 21.39 -4.36 -3.64
C GLN A 377 21.91 -3.04 -3.07
N LEU A 378 21.10 -2.32 -2.27
CA LEU A 378 21.58 -1.12 -1.59
C LEU A 378 22.78 -1.42 -0.69
N PHE A 379 22.74 -2.45 0.14
CA PHE A 379 23.87 -2.81 1.01
C PHE A 379 25.10 -3.30 0.24
N ALA A 380 24.89 -4.02 -0.86
CA ALA A 380 26.02 -4.50 -1.69
C ALA A 380 26.72 -3.39 -2.47
N ARG A 381 25.94 -2.39 -2.95
CA ARG A 381 26.45 -1.36 -3.87
C ARG A 381 26.77 -0.05 -3.17
N LEU A 382 26.03 0.29 -2.14
CA LEU A 382 26.11 1.54 -1.37
C LEU A 382 26.16 1.22 0.14
N PRO A 383 27.21 0.51 0.61
CA PRO A 383 27.22 -0.06 1.97
C PRO A 383 27.19 1.01 3.08
N ASP A 384 27.60 2.22 2.78
CA ASP A 384 27.63 3.36 3.71
C ASP A 384 26.42 4.30 3.54
N ILE A 385 25.42 3.95 2.68
CA ILE A 385 24.23 4.79 2.48
C ILE A 385 23.58 5.15 3.81
N GLU A 386 23.36 6.41 4.07
CA GLU A 386 22.75 6.90 5.31
C GLU A 386 21.76 8.03 5.05
N VAL A 387 20.75 8.14 5.89
CA VAL A 387 19.80 9.26 5.88
C VAL A 387 20.53 10.50 6.39
N CYS A 388 20.50 11.60 5.61
CA CYS A 388 21.23 12.82 5.90
C CYS A 388 20.33 14.06 6.09
N GLY A 389 19.01 13.89 6.08
CA GLY A 389 18.03 14.95 6.33
C GLY A 389 16.73 14.41 6.91
N ASP A 390 15.83 15.29 7.33
CA ASP A 390 14.53 14.90 7.87
C ASP A 390 13.62 14.35 6.76
N PRO A 391 12.91 13.23 7.02
CA PRO A 391 11.93 12.73 6.08
C PRO A 391 10.74 13.68 5.97
N VAL A 392 10.31 13.97 4.74
CA VAL A 392 9.11 14.78 4.48
C VAL A 392 7.93 13.82 4.27
N PRO A 393 6.89 13.86 5.12
CA PRO A 393 5.74 12.98 4.97
C PRO A 393 4.90 13.36 3.75
N LEU A 394 4.24 12.37 3.16
CA LEU A 394 3.18 12.59 2.18
C LEU A 394 1.98 13.25 2.89
N GLU A 395 1.49 14.35 2.34
CA GLU A 395 0.33 15.05 2.89
C GLU A 395 -0.98 14.47 2.34
N ALA A 396 -2.03 14.54 3.15
CA ALA A 396 -3.38 14.16 2.76
C ALA A 396 -4.39 15.15 3.34
N ALA A 397 -5.50 15.34 2.66
CA ALA A 397 -6.59 16.20 3.12
C ALA A 397 -7.34 15.64 4.33
N GLY A 398 -7.17 14.35 4.62
CA GLY A 398 -7.81 13.65 5.73
C GLY A 398 -6.96 12.47 6.20
N ILE A 399 -7.61 11.36 6.58
CA ILE A 399 -6.90 10.10 6.92
C ILE A 399 -6.27 9.53 5.64
N PRO A 400 -4.94 9.47 5.52
CA PRO A 400 -4.30 8.91 4.33
C PRO A 400 -4.54 7.40 4.23
N LEU A 401 -4.84 6.90 3.04
CA LEU A 401 -4.90 5.47 2.80
C LEU A 401 -3.50 4.85 2.90
N VAL A 402 -2.48 5.56 2.40
CA VAL A 402 -1.07 5.18 2.47
C VAL A 402 -0.29 6.26 3.23
N GLY A 403 0.41 5.85 4.29
CA GLY A 403 1.17 6.75 5.16
C GLY A 403 2.62 6.92 4.70
N GLY A 404 2.83 7.48 3.51
CA GLY A 404 4.12 7.54 2.83
C GLY A 404 5.09 8.63 3.31
N ILE A 405 6.34 8.50 2.88
CA ILE A 405 7.38 9.54 2.89
C ILE A 405 7.49 10.05 1.46
N LYS A 406 7.42 11.38 1.29
CA LYS A 406 7.52 12.07 -0.01
C LYS A 406 8.96 12.36 -0.41
N HIS A 407 9.80 12.75 0.56
CA HIS A 407 11.24 12.99 0.37
C HIS A 407 12.04 12.36 1.49
N LEU A 408 13.15 11.71 1.14
CA LEU A 408 14.10 11.12 2.08
C LEU A 408 15.54 11.36 1.59
N PRO A 409 16.19 12.44 2.00
CA PRO A 409 17.57 12.70 1.62
C PRO A 409 18.52 11.64 2.18
N VAL A 410 19.35 11.07 1.30
CA VAL A 410 20.39 10.11 1.66
C VAL A 410 21.72 10.49 1.04
N ARG A 411 22.83 10.10 1.68
CA ARG A 411 24.18 10.22 1.15
C ARG A 411 24.93 8.91 1.21
N PHE A 412 25.89 8.73 0.32
CA PHE A 412 26.70 7.53 0.21
C PHE A 412 28.00 7.83 -0.56
N THR A 413 28.99 6.96 -0.45
CA THR A 413 30.15 7.02 -1.32
C THR A 413 29.77 6.57 -2.73
N PRO A 414 30.02 7.39 -3.78
CA PRO A 414 29.72 7.01 -5.16
C PRO A 414 30.33 5.68 -5.56
N SER A 415 29.57 4.87 -6.27
CA SER A 415 30.01 3.58 -6.81
C SER A 415 29.84 3.52 -8.31
N ALA A 416 30.59 2.62 -8.97
CA ALA A 416 30.45 2.42 -10.41
C ALA A 416 29.14 1.73 -10.78
N ARG A 417 28.63 2.03 -11.96
CA ARG A 417 27.53 1.29 -12.57
C ARG A 417 27.91 -0.16 -12.82
N MET A 418 26.92 -1.03 -12.76
CA MET A 418 27.13 -2.47 -13.03
C MET A 418 26.75 -2.88 -14.45
N SER A 419 26.01 -2.05 -15.17
CA SER A 419 25.56 -2.25 -16.56
C SER A 419 26.31 -1.37 -17.54
#